data_a0e2140436f5a238acbf22340dccf9b5
#
_entry.id   a0e2140436f5a238acbf22340dccf9b5
#
_cell.length_a   1.000
_cell.length_b   1.000
_cell.length_c   1.000
_cell.angle_alpha   90.00
_cell.angle_beta   90.00
_cell.angle_gamma   90.00
#
_symmetry.space_group_name_H-M   'P 1'
#
loop_
_entity.id
_entity.type
_entity.pdbx_description
1 polymer ?
#
loop_
_entity_poly.entity_id
_entity_poly.type
_entity_poly.pdbx_seq_one_letter_code
_entity_poly.pdbx_strand_id
1 'polypeptide(L)'
;MDAHSVNLINNDKPVVVCCGDSITHGHIGYDWVSSLRNSDDSKIYINAGINADLTWNLNQRLNDIIKHNPDYVTILIGTNDAIASQPVKLIQDYYIQTKNLPKVPSIDWFEEQIEIFVKEVKAKTSAKIAITTLPWLGEQEDASIISVIKN
;
A
#
# COMPACT_ATOMS: atom_id res chain seq x y z
N MET A 1 23.96 39.66 23.07
CA MET A 1 23.77 38.20 23.11
C MET A 1 22.63 37.89 22.17
N ASP A 2 22.97 37.53 20.97
CA ASP A 2 21.96 37.36 19.89
C ASP A 2 21.32 36.00 20.04
N ALA A 3 20.00 36.04 20.25
CA ALA A 3 19.17 34.85 20.19
C ALA A 3 19.21 34.35 18.74
N HIS A 4 19.83 33.20 18.50
CA HIS A 4 19.75 32.49 17.24
C HIS A 4 18.29 32.09 17.03
N SER A 5 17.63 32.80 16.15
CA SER A 5 16.35 32.39 15.58
C SER A 5 16.61 31.08 14.86
N VAL A 6 16.23 29.95 15.46
CA VAL A 6 16.10 28.69 14.78
C VAL A 6 14.94 28.89 13.81
N ASN A 7 15.26 29.17 12.56
CA ASN A 7 14.29 29.07 11.47
C ASN A 7 13.78 27.63 11.45
N LEU A 8 12.66 27.39 12.12
CA LEU A 8 11.82 26.23 11.83
C LEU A 8 11.43 26.38 10.37
N ILE A 9 12.07 25.61 9.50
CA ILE A 9 11.63 25.44 8.12
C ILE A 9 10.27 24.79 8.26
N ASN A 10 9.23 25.62 8.26
CA ASN A 10 7.85 25.15 8.17
C ASN A 10 7.73 24.55 6.76
N ASN A 11 7.77 23.25 6.68
CA ASN A 11 7.75 22.55 5.41
C ASN A 11 6.28 22.39 5.01
N ASP A 12 5.69 23.48 4.51
CA ASP A 12 4.27 23.59 4.11
C ASP A 12 3.92 22.71 2.88
N LYS A 13 4.84 21.84 2.46
CA LYS A 13 4.58 20.94 1.32
C LYS A 13 3.58 19.86 1.73
N PRO A 14 2.56 19.63 0.90
CA PRO A 14 1.61 18.55 1.12
C PRO A 14 2.30 17.18 1.22
N VAL A 15 1.83 16.36 2.15
CA VAL A 15 2.34 15.01 2.39
C VAL A 15 1.50 13.99 1.64
N VAL A 16 2.16 13.18 0.82
CA VAL A 16 1.55 12.07 0.07
C VAL A 16 2.09 10.76 0.63
N VAL A 17 1.25 9.94 1.25
CA VAL A 17 1.62 8.60 1.70
C VAL A 17 1.18 7.58 0.66
N CYS A 18 2.17 6.89 0.06
CA CYS A 18 1.96 5.87 -0.96
C CYS A 18 1.89 4.49 -0.29
N CYS A 19 0.67 4.00 -0.07
CA CYS A 19 0.39 2.72 0.58
C CYS A 19 0.33 1.59 -0.45
N GLY A 20 0.87 0.42 -0.10
CA GLY A 20 0.82 -0.74 -0.97
C GLY A 20 1.71 -1.89 -0.53
N ASP A 21 1.97 -2.78 -1.47
CA ASP A 21 2.81 -3.96 -1.33
C ASP A 21 4.22 -3.77 -1.96
N SER A 22 4.78 -4.84 -2.51
CA SER A 22 6.10 -4.84 -3.17
C SER A 22 6.20 -3.92 -4.39
N ILE A 23 5.08 -3.68 -5.09
CA ILE A 23 5.03 -2.79 -6.25
C ILE A 23 5.21 -1.33 -5.79
N THR A 24 4.59 -0.95 -4.69
CA THR A 24 4.75 0.38 -4.09
C THR A 24 6.10 0.51 -3.39
N HIS A 25 6.58 -0.56 -2.75
CA HIS A 25 7.92 -0.60 -2.12
C HIS A 25 9.03 -0.33 -3.15
N GLY A 26 8.82 -0.69 -4.42
CA GLY A 26 9.82 -0.58 -5.47
C GLY A 26 10.78 -1.77 -5.53
N HIS A 27 10.45 -2.88 -4.84
CA HIS A 27 11.24 -4.13 -4.89
C HIS A 27 10.93 -4.95 -6.14
N ILE A 28 9.69 -4.87 -6.60
CA ILE A 28 9.24 -5.51 -7.84
C ILE A 28 8.84 -4.42 -8.83
N GLY A 29 9.48 -4.43 -10.00
CA GLY A 29 9.23 -3.46 -11.05
C GLY A 29 9.95 -2.11 -10.82
N TYR A 30 9.30 -1.04 -11.21
CA TYR A 30 9.85 0.32 -11.17
C TYR A 30 9.58 1.00 -9.83
N ASP A 31 10.60 1.59 -9.21
CA ASP A 31 10.44 2.40 -7.99
C ASP A 31 9.82 3.77 -8.33
N TRP A 32 8.49 3.74 -8.53
CA TRP A 32 7.71 4.90 -8.92
C TRP A 32 7.64 5.97 -7.82
N VAL A 33 7.72 5.59 -6.55
CA VAL A 33 7.69 6.55 -5.43
C VAL A 33 8.97 7.37 -5.40
N SER A 34 10.12 6.74 -5.57
CA SER A 34 11.40 7.45 -5.69
C SER A 34 11.44 8.32 -6.95
N SER A 35 10.85 7.86 -8.05
CA SER A 35 10.73 8.68 -9.25
C SER A 35 9.88 9.93 -9.03
N LEU A 36 8.77 9.83 -8.31
CA LEU A 36 7.97 10.99 -7.92
C LEU A 36 8.78 11.96 -7.05
N ARG A 37 9.50 11.46 -6.05
CA ARG A 37 10.38 12.31 -5.21
C ARG A 37 11.41 13.10 -6.01
N ASN A 38 11.93 12.49 -7.08
CA ASN A 38 12.96 13.10 -7.91
C ASN A 38 12.39 14.08 -8.95
N SER A 39 11.13 13.92 -9.35
CA SER A 39 10.50 14.70 -10.42
C SER A 39 9.56 15.81 -9.93
N ASP A 40 9.07 15.70 -8.69
CA ASP A 40 8.13 16.67 -8.09
C ASP A 40 8.57 17.02 -6.66
N ASP A 41 9.20 18.18 -6.52
CA ASP A 41 9.63 18.73 -5.24
C ASP A 41 8.54 19.53 -4.52
N SER A 42 7.36 19.69 -5.13
CA SER A 42 6.23 20.43 -4.55
C SER A 42 5.54 19.68 -3.40
N LYS A 43 5.81 18.37 -3.20
CA LYS A 43 5.21 17.50 -2.20
C LYS A 43 6.27 16.64 -1.51
N ILE A 44 5.89 16.11 -0.35
CA ILE A 44 6.66 15.10 0.38
C ILE A 44 6.03 13.74 0.09
N TYR A 45 6.76 12.86 -0.58
CA TYR A 45 6.30 11.50 -0.89
C TYR A 45 6.87 10.50 0.12
N ILE A 46 5.99 9.76 0.81
CA ILE A 46 6.35 8.72 1.78
C ILE A 46 6.00 7.38 1.18
N ASN A 47 7.01 6.54 0.99
CA ASN A 47 6.80 5.16 0.57
C ASN A 47 6.39 4.32 1.77
N ALA A 48 5.15 3.87 1.78
CA ALA A 48 4.56 2.97 2.76
C ALA A 48 4.22 1.60 2.15
N GLY A 49 4.95 1.18 1.11
CA GLY A 49 4.88 -0.16 0.55
C GLY A 49 5.64 -1.17 1.40
N ILE A 50 5.08 -2.35 1.64
CA ILE A 50 5.74 -3.47 2.30
C ILE A 50 5.55 -4.75 1.47
N ASN A 51 6.65 -5.45 1.19
CA ASN A 51 6.64 -6.66 0.38
C ASN A 51 5.65 -7.70 0.89
N ALA A 52 4.89 -8.26 -0.05
CA ALA A 52 3.87 -9.28 0.17
C ALA A 52 2.72 -8.89 1.13
N ASP A 53 2.55 -7.59 1.48
CA ASP A 53 1.41 -7.18 2.28
C ASP A 53 0.09 -7.41 1.52
N LEU A 54 -0.89 -7.88 2.30
CA LEU A 54 -2.29 -7.87 1.93
C LEU A 54 -2.97 -6.64 2.54
N THR A 55 -4.19 -6.39 2.15
CA THR A 55 -4.99 -5.27 2.66
C THR A 55 -5.18 -5.34 4.18
N TRP A 56 -5.33 -6.55 4.74
CA TRP A 56 -5.36 -6.76 6.19
C TRP A 56 -4.07 -6.28 6.87
N ASN A 57 -2.90 -6.58 6.29
CA ASN A 57 -1.61 -6.11 6.83
C ASN A 57 -1.52 -4.59 6.80
N LEU A 58 -2.02 -3.95 5.74
CA LEU A 58 -2.08 -2.49 5.65
C LEU A 58 -2.88 -1.88 6.81
N ASN A 59 -4.02 -2.50 7.18
CA ASN A 59 -4.82 -2.09 8.33
C ASN A 59 -4.07 -2.23 9.67
N GLN A 60 -3.24 -3.29 9.85
CA GLN A 60 -2.49 -3.49 11.07
C GLN A 60 -1.45 -2.37 11.34
N ARG A 61 -0.99 -1.68 10.29
CA ARG A 61 -0.04 -0.58 10.37
C ARG A 61 -0.63 0.79 10.04
N LEU A 62 -1.95 0.93 10.15
CA LEU A 62 -2.65 2.19 9.88
C LEU A 62 -2.06 3.37 10.67
N ASN A 63 -1.70 3.15 11.94
CA ASN A 63 -1.12 4.20 12.79
C ASN A 63 0.22 4.72 12.23
N ASP A 64 1.00 3.87 11.56
CA ASP A 64 2.25 4.29 10.91
C ASP A 64 2.00 5.17 9.68
N ILE A 65 0.84 5.06 9.08
CA ILE A 65 0.42 5.88 7.94
C ILE A 65 -0.11 7.24 8.42
N ILE A 66 -1.04 7.23 9.36
CA ILE A 66 -1.70 8.46 9.83
C ILE A 66 -0.78 9.36 10.66
N LYS A 67 0.26 8.84 11.32
CA LYS A 67 1.25 9.65 12.07
C LYS A 67 2.00 10.67 11.20
N HIS A 68 2.02 10.46 9.87
CA HIS A 68 2.62 11.40 8.93
C HIS A 68 1.72 12.59 8.60
N ASN A 69 0.49 12.63 9.19
CA ASN A 69 -0.50 13.68 8.93
C ASN A 69 -0.69 13.92 7.41
N PRO A 70 -1.08 12.88 6.63
CA PRO A 70 -1.12 12.98 5.18
C PRO A 70 -2.20 13.95 4.68
N ASP A 71 -1.87 14.70 3.61
CA ASP A 71 -2.85 15.41 2.79
C ASP A 71 -3.44 14.51 1.70
N TYR A 72 -2.66 13.52 1.29
CA TYR A 72 -3.06 12.54 0.28
C TYR A 72 -2.59 11.14 0.69
N VAL A 73 -3.45 10.15 0.46
CA VAL A 73 -3.13 8.73 0.60
C VAL A 73 -3.44 8.04 -0.73
N THR A 74 -2.44 7.40 -1.33
CA THR A 74 -2.65 6.52 -2.49
C THR A 74 -2.59 5.07 -2.04
N ILE A 75 -3.44 4.22 -2.62
CA ILE A 75 -3.57 2.82 -2.25
C ILE A 75 -3.41 1.96 -3.52
N LEU A 76 -2.31 1.22 -3.59
CA LEU A 76 -2.05 0.20 -4.61
C LEU A 76 -1.78 -1.13 -3.89
N ILE A 77 -2.83 -1.88 -3.62
CA ILE A 77 -2.78 -3.15 -2.87
C ILE A 77 -3.91 -4.08 -3.33
N GLY A 78 -3.75 -5.37 -3.12
CA GLY A 78 -4.75 -6.37 -3.47
C GLY A 78 -4.22 -7.50 -4.34
N THR A 79 -3.06 -7.32 -4.98
CA THR A 79 -2.41 -8.37 -5.77
C THR A 79 -2.14 -9.61 -4.91
N ASN A 80 -1.61 -9.43 -3.70
CA ASN A 80 -1.36 -10.53 -2.77
C ASN A 80 -2.65 -11.12 -2.21
N ASP A 81 -3.69 -10.31 -2.01
CA ASP A 81 -5.03 -10.80 -1.64
C ASP A 81 -5.58 -11.74 -2.72
N ALA A 82 -5.49 -11.33 -4.00
CA ALA A 82 -5.93 -12.13 -5.13
C ALA A 82 -5.14 -13.46 -5.26
N ILE A 83 -3.81 -13.43 -5.10
CA ILE A 83 -2.96 -14.62 -5.13
C ILE A 83 -3.29 -15.55 -3.95
N ALA A 84 -3.38 -15.01 -2.74
CA ALA A 84 -3.61 -15.78 -1.53
C ALA A 84 -5.04 -16.35 -1.42
N SER A 85 -6.00 -15.78 -2.16
CA SER A 85 -7.38 -16.29 -2.22
C SER A 85 -7.54 -17.53 -3.10
N GLN A 86 -6.53 -17.85 -3.93
CA GLN A 86 -6.60 -19.01 -4.81
C GLN A 86 -6.67 -20.33 -4.02
N PRO A 87 -7.40 -21.37 -4.51
CA PRO A 87 -7.58 -22.64 -3.80
C PRO A 87 -6.33 -23.53 -3.90
N VAL A 88 -5.15 -22.95 -3.65
CA VAL A 88 -3.84 -23.62 -3.64
C VAL A 88 -3.31 -23.57 -2.22
N LYS A 89 -3.42 -24.70 -1.51
CA LYS A 89 -3.07 -24.79 -0.09
C LYS A 89 -1.67 -24.27 0.24
N LEU A 90 -0.68 -24.58 -0.59
CA LEU A 90 0.70 -24.14 -0.38
C LEU A 90 0.83 -22.61 -0.37
N ILE A 91 0.11 -21.95 -1.28
CA ILE A 91 0.08 -20.48 -1.39
C ILE A 91 -0.64 -19.90 -0.16
N GLN A 92 -1.79 -20.44 0.20
CA GLN A 92 -2.55 -20.00 1.37
C GLN A 92 -1.75 -20.13 2.65
N ASP A 93 -1.13 -21.31 2.88
CA ASP A 93 -0.29 -21.57 4.07
C ASP A 93 0.91 -20.61 4.13
N TYR A 94 1.55 -20.32 2.98
CA TYR A 94 2.63 -19.35 2.90
C TYR A 94 2.19 -17.96 3.39
N TYR A 95 1.09 -17.43 2.85
CA TYR A 95 0.62 -16.09 3.26
C TYR A 95 0.14 -16.07 4.71
N ILE A 96 -0.60 -17.10 5.15
CA ILE A 96 -1.07 -17.20 6.54
C ILE A 96 0.12 -17.14 7.51
N GLN A 97 1.17 -17.93 7.25
CA GLN A 97 2.32 -18.01 8.14
C GLN A 97 3.22 -16.77 8.06
N THR A 98 3.55 -16.32 6.86
CA THR A 98 4.53 -15.22 6.68
C THR A 98 3.93 -13.84 6.95
N LYS A 99 2.61 -13.67 6.78
CA LYS A 99 1.89 -12.42 6.97
C LYS A 99 0.98 -12.41 8.20
N ASN A 100 1.02 -13.46 9.02
CA ASN A 100 0.22 -13.63 10.24
C ASN A 100 -1.29 -13.42 10.00
N LEU A 101 -1.80 -13.97 8.90
CA LEU A 101 -3.21 -13.78 8.56
C LEU A 101 -4.11 -14.58 9.50
N PRO A 102 -5.23 -14.03 9.97
CA PRO A 102 -6.16 -14.73 10.87
C PRO A 102 -7.01 -15.80 10.15
N LYS A 103 -7.09 -15.73 8.82
CA LYS A 103 -7.87 -16.63 7.97
C LYS A 103 -7.35 -16.64 6.54
N VAL A 104 -7.81 -17.59 5.74
CA VAL A 104 -7.60 -17.60 4.29
C VAL A 104 -8.27 -16.37 3.67
N PRO A 105 -7.57 -15.59 2.83
CA PRO A 105 -8.14 -14.45 2.13
C PRO A 105 -9.28 -14.84 1.18
N SER A 106 -10.22 -13.91 0.99
CA SER A 106 -11.29 -13.99 0.01
C SER A 106 -11.56 -12.62 -0.58
N ILE A 107 -12.29 -12.55 -1.68
CA ILE A 107 -12.70 -11.28 -2.30
C ILE A 107 -13.52 -10.45 -1.30
N ASP A 108 -14.50 -11.04 -0.64
CA ASP A 108 -15.34 -10.34 0.34
C ASP A 108 -14.50 -9.78 1.50
N TRP A 109 -13.48 -10.53 1.94
CA TRP A 109 -12.59 -10.05 2.99
C TRP A 109 -11.66 -8.92 2.52
N PHE A 110 -11.19 -8.98 1.28
CA PHE A 110 -10.45 -7.88 0.66
C PHE A 110 -11.29 -6.59 0.63
N GLU A 111 -12.54 -6.67 0.16
CA GLU A 111 -13.48 -5.54 0.11
C GLU A 111 -13.71 -4.96 1.51
N GLU A 112 -14.01 -5.82 2.50
CA GLU A 112 -14.16 -5.42 3.90
C GLU A 112 -12.92 -4.67 4.41
N GLN A 113 -11.73 -5.19 4.13
CA GLN A 113 -10.49 -4.58 4.61
C GLN A 113 -10.17 -3.23 3.94
N ILE A 114 -10.48 -3.06 2.65
CA ILE A 114 -10.38 -1.76 1.95
C ILE A 114 -11.37 -0.75 2.56
N GLU A 115 -12.60 -1.15 2.79
CA GLU A 115 -13.61 -0.28 3.41
C GLU A 115 -13.18 0.18 4.81
N ILE A 116 -12.68 -0.73 5.65
CA ILE A 116 -12.14 -0.41 6.98
C ILE A 116 -11.01 0.60 6.84
N PHE A 117 -10.04 0.36 5.96
CA PHE A 117 -8.89 1.25 5.79
C PHE A 117 -9.33 2.66 5.38
N VAL A 118 -10.17 2.77 4.36
CA VAL A 118 -10.68 4.06 3.87
C VAL A 118 -11.46 4.81 4.96
N LYS A 119 -12.32 4.11 5.68
CA LYS A 119 -13.12 4.68 6.79
C LYS A 119 -12.22 5.22 7.91
N GLU A 120 -11.24 4.45 8.31
CA GLU A 120 -10.31 4.83 9.37
C GLU A 120 -9.40 6.01 8.98
N VAL A 121 -8.88 6.03 7.74
CA VAL A 121 -8.10 7.17 7.24
C VAL A 121 -8.98 8.43 7.22
N LYS A 122 -10.21 8.35 6.71
CA LYS A 122 -11.15 9.49 6.69
C LYS A 122 -11.55 9.96 8.08
N ALA A 123 -11.65 9.05 9.05
CA ALA A 123 -12.02 9.41 10.43
C ALA A 123 -10.88 10.09 11.19
N LYS A 124 -9.64 9.78 10.84
CA LYS A 124 -8.45 10.21 11.61
C LYS A 124 -7.61 11.26 10.90
N THR A 125 -7.89 11.57 9.63
CA THR A 125 -7.16 12.56 8.84
C THR A 125 -8.10 13.34 7.92
N SER A 126 -7.61 14.45 7.36
CA SER A 126 -8.28 15.17 6.28
C SER A 126 -7.81 14.74 4.88
N ALA A 127 -7.06 13.64 4.78
CA ALA A 127 -6.45 13.19 3.54
C ALA A 127 -7.46 12.91 2.42
N LYS A 128 -7.10 13.32 1.22
CA LYS A 128 -7.75 12.84 -0.01
C LYS A 128 -7.21 11.46 -0.34
N ILE A 129 -8.09 10.51 -0.63
CA ILE A 129 -7.73 9.12 -0.89
C ILE A 129 -7.90 8.81 -2.37
N ALA A 130 -6.89 8.17 -2.97
CA ALA A 130 -6.94 7.59 -4.29
C ALA A 130 -6.66 6.08 -4.20
N ILE A 131 -7.55 5.27 -4.76
CA ILE A 131 -7.37 3.82 -4.89
C ILE A 131 -7.08 3.54 -6.37
N THR A 132 -6.00 2.83 -6.65
CA THR A 132 -5.66 2.41 -8.01
C THR A 132 -6.24 1.02 -8.29
N THR A 133 -6.53 0.75 -9.57
CA THR A 133 -6.80 -0.62 -10.02
C THR A 133 -5.54 -1.47 -9.89
N LEU A 134 -5.72 -2.79 -9.72
CA LEU A 134 -4.60 -3.72 -9.71
C LEU A 134 -3.91 -3.72 -11.08
N PRO A 135 -2.57 -3.76 -11.12
CA PRO A 135 -1.85 -3.89 -12.37
C PRO A 135 -2.11 -5.28 -13.00
N TRP A 136 -2.02 -5.35 -14.30
CA TRP A 136 -2.06 -6.61 -15.01
C TRP A 136 -0.79 -7.42 -14.72
N LEU A 137 -0.94 -8.65 -14.22
CA LEU A 137 0.18 -9.54 -13.86
C LEU A 137 0.44 -10.65 -14.89
N GLY A 138 -0.05 -10.54 -16.10
CA GLY A 138 -0.09 -11.63 -17.06
C GLY A 138 0.62 -11.37 -18.40
N GLU A 139 1.69 -10.59 -18.44
CA GLU A 139 2.39 -10.26 -19.68
C GLU A 139 3.25 -11.40 -20.23
N GLN A 140 3.53 -12.45 -19.45
CA GLN A 140 4.15 -13.66 -19.94
C GLN A 140 3.16 -14.81 -19.95
N GLU A 141 2.96 -15.39 -21.14
CA GLU A 141 2.09 -16.53 -21.40
C GLU A 141 2.57 -17.85 -20.76
N ASP A 142 3.08 -17.81 -19.54
CA ASP A 142 3.36 -19.04 -18.81
C ASP A 142 2.05 -19.54 -18.20
N ALA A 143 1.46 -20.54 -18.84
CA ALA A 143 0.11 -21.04 -18.62
C ALA A 143 -0.20 -21.45 -17.16
N SER A 144 0.81 -21.63 -16.32
CA SER A 144 0.66 -22.02 -14.93
C SER A 144 0.21 -20.86 -14.02
N ILE A 145 0.68 -19.62 -14.30
CA ILE A 145 0.32 -18.44 -13.53
C ILE A 145 -0.98 -17.81 -14.06
N ILE A 146 -1.18 -17.84 -15.38
CA ILE A 146 -2.38 -17.27 -16.03
C ILE A 146 -3.63 -18.05 -15.67
N SER A 147 -3.55 -19.37 -15.43
CA SER A 147 -4.71 -20.17 -14.97
C SER A 147 -5.18 -19.78 -13.57
N VAL A 148 -4.28 -19.24 -12.75
CA VAL A 148 -4.57 -18.80 -11.38
C VAL A 148 -5.24 -17.42 -11.36
N ILE A 149 -5.02 -16.59 -12.39
CA ILE A 149 -5.51 -15.19 -12.44
C ILE A 149 -6.82 -15.06 -13.25
N LYS A 150 -7.13 -16.01 -14.14
CA LYS A 150 -8.30 -15.96 -15.03
C LYS A 150 -9.59 -16.59 -14.47
N ASN A 151 -9.56 -17.16 -13.28
CA ASN A 151 -10.72 -17.72 -12.58
C ASN A 151 -11.06 -16.89 -11.36
#